data_c857d4b25bc7065e9ce9d7c17d3240f1
#
_entry.id   c857d4b25bc7065e9ce9d7c17d3240f1
#
_cell.length_a   1.000
_cell.length_b   1.000
_cell.length_c   1.000
_cell.angle_alpha   90.00
_cell.angle_beta   90.00
_cell.angle_gamma   90.00
#
_symmetry.space_group_name_H-M   'P 1'
#
loop_
_entity.id
_entity.type
_entity.pdbx_description
1 polymer ?
#
loop_
_entity_poly.entity_id
_entity_poly.type
_entity_poly.pdbx_seq_one_letter_code
_entity_poly.pdbx_strand_id
1 'polypeptide(L)'
;MGAMAVVHPSRSGEIADPPAWERLAAGFVLFMLTGALLAPVLAPDQSETPILRLTWLPVYALTAGLMALRFERIIKAWPAWLLAGLLLALAFASKYWSIDPEVTQRRVIAMAINTSFALYLGAVFRDSALPRLLMQTCLVMAVGSLIMVFAYPQIGVHQADNAGMWRGLWYEKNQMGLVMVVGAVSAAACLAAGDRRPWTALIALGLCSLLVLASQSKTSLLCLLLGSGFVGGLWALRRGGAVLTVAGLWGGVLLAGGAAWIWFVDSAAVLTALGKDPSLTGRTLIWESLMRRVAERPWTGYGFSAFWGRDSVPAAFVRQETAWPVPSAHNGWIDLLVQLGWPGAVAVGVVIAVAVVLVVLRLDGMGAREGYWSGAYLAVFLLLSLSESVLLNHASLPWTLMLAILSRAVIFDAPQKSAALARAPSEAYGNRLRIASDYVNGPARRRPVRLL
;
A
#
# COMPACT_ATOMS: atom_id res chain seq x y z
N MET A 1 13.89 16.82 55.84
CA MET A 1 14.27 15.62 55.11
C MET A 1 13.48 15.59 53.82
N GLY A 2 14.01 16.15 52.74
CA GLY A 2 13.37 16.22 51.44
C GLY A 2 13.65 14.96 50.64
N ALA A 3 12.62 14.27 50.18
CA ALA A 3 12.76 13.15 49.30
C ALA A 3 13.20 13.65 47.91
N MET A 4 14.45 13.35 47.55
CA MET A 4 14.94 13.53 46.16
C MET A 4 14.17 12.62 45.23
N ALA A 5 13.35 13.22 44.39
CA ALA A 5 12.72 12.50 43.27
C ALA A 5 13.82 12.02 42.31
N VAL A 6 14.02 10.72 42.23
CA VAL A 6 14.89 10.11 41.23
C VAL A 6 14.26 10.31 39.86
N VAL A 7 14.75 11.31 39.12
CA VAL A 7 14.44 11.49 37.70
C VAL A 7 15.08 10.33 36.97
N HIS A 8 14.28 9.33 36.61
CA HIS A 8 14.73 8.30 35.68
C HIS A 8 15.06 8.97 34.33
N PRO A 9 16.29 8.78 33.81
CA PRO A 9 16.61 9.28 32.47
C PRO A 9 15.65 8.64 31.47
N SER A 10 14.91 9.47 30.76
CA SER A 10 14.10 9.07 29.64
C SER A 10 14.92 8.17 28.72
N ARG A 11 14.44 6.97 28.42
CA ARG A 11 15.03 6.05 27.44
C ARG A 11 15.15 6.77 26.09
N SER A 12 16.29 7.40 25.87
CA SER A 12 16.67 8.00 24.60
C SER A 12 16.82 6.88 23.58
N GLY A 13 15.79 6.68 22.72
CA GLY A 13 15.86 5.74 21.62
C GLY A 13 14.56 5.13 21.13
N GLU A 14 13.49 5.08 21.92
CA GLU A 14 12.17 4.66 21.40
C GLU A 14 11.55 5.83 20.65
N ILE A 15 11.47 5.70 19.32
CA ILE A 15 10.71 6.65 18.50
C ILE A 15 9.25 6.42 18.86
N ALA A 16 8.68 7.36 19.62
CA ALA A 16 7.27 7.28 20.03
C ALA A 16 6.36 7.24 18.79
N ASP A 17 5.33 6.40 18.83
CA ASP A 17 4.26 6.39 17.84
C ASP A 17 3.69 7.81 17.66
N PRO A 18 3.29 8.21 16.45
CA PRO A 18 2.65 9.51 16.24
C PRO A 18 1.45 9.70 17.19
N PRO A 19 1.25 10.90 17.76
CA PRO A 19 0.14 11.17 18.67
C PRO A 19 -1.22 10.94 17.99
N ALA A 20 -2.28 10.79 18.78
CA ALA A 20 -3.61 10.44 18.26
C ALA A 20 -4.12 11.43 17.21
N TRP A 21 -3.95 12.74 17.45
CA TRP A 21 -4.36 13.77 16.49
C TRP A 21 -3.64 13.67 15.14
N GLU A 22 -2.35 13.34 15.15
CA GLU A 22 -1.54 13.17 13.93
C GLU A 22 -1.98 11.92 13.15
N ARG A 23 -2.32 10.84 13.86
CA ARG A 23 -2.91 9.63 13.25
C ARG A 23 -4.29 9.93 12.63
N LEU A 24 -5.13 10.72 13.31
CA LEU A 24 -6.43 11.14 12.77
C LEU A 24 -6.28 12.03 11.54
N ALA A 25 -5.36 13.00 11.57
CA ALA A 25 -5.07 13.86 10.43
C ALA A 25 -4.57 13.05 9.22
N ALA A 26 -3.60 12.15 9.44
CA ALA A 26 -3.10 11.27 8.38
C ALA A 26 -4.18 10.31 7.86
N GLY A 27 -5.02 9.76 8.75
CA GLY A 27 -6.16 8.92 8.37
C GLY A 27 -7.19 9.68 7.55
N PHE A 28 -7.46 10.95 7.86
CA PHE A 28 -8.33 11.81 7.06
C PHE A 28 -7.76 12.06 5.67
N VAL A 29 -6.47 12.37 5.54
CA VAL A 29 -5.84 12.53 4.21
C VAL A 29 -5.90 11.22 3.42
N LEU A 30 -5.64 10.07 4.06
CA LEU A 30 -5.79 8.76 3.43
C LEU A 30 -7.23 8.50 2.96
N PHE A 31 -8.23 8.83 3.79
CA PHE A 31 -9.65 8.74 3.41
C PHE A 31 -9.95 9.57 2.15
N MET A 32 -9.51 10.83 2.14
CA MET A 32 -9.70 11.73 0.99
C MET A 32 -9.05 11.21 -0.28
N LEU A 33 -7.85 10.61 -0.19
CA LEU A 33 -7.12 10.02 -1.32
C LEU A 33 -7.84 8.82 -1.94
N THR A 34 -8.77 8.18 -1.24
CA THR A 34 -9.59 7.11 -1.80
C THR A 34 -10.75 7.62 -2.65
N GLY A 35 -11.09 8.90 -2.56
CA GLY A 35 -12.28 9.49 -3.19
C GLY A 35 -13.61 9.04 -2.57
N ALA A 36 -13.59 8.40 -1.41
CA ALA A 36 -14.78 7.92 -0.71
C ALA A 36 -15.75 9.05 -0.39
N LEU A 37 -17.05 8.85 -0.59
CA LEU A 37 -18.17 9.76 -0.38
C LEU A 37 -18.16 11.05 -1.20
N LEU A 38 -17.00 11.67 -1.41
CA LEU A 38 -16.89 12.97 -2.08
C LEU A 38 -17.45 12.90 -3.49
N ALA A 39 -16.97 11.95 -4.24
CA ALA A 39 -17.32 11.80 -5.62
C ALA A 39 -18.80 11.38 -5.79
N PRO A 40 -19.32 10.29 -5.18
CA PRO A 40 -20.71 9.89 -5.33
C PRO A 40 -21.74 10.92 -4.82
N VAL A 41 -21.38 11.73 -3.83
CA VAL A 41 -22.30 12.72 -3.22
C VAL A 41 -22.21 14.09 -3.87
N LEU A 42 -20.98 14.58 -4.16
CA LEU A 42 -20.77 15.93 -4.68
C LEU A 42 -20.73 16.03 -6.21
N ALA A 43 -20.51 14.91 -6.89
CA ALA A 43 -20.50 14.83 -8.35
C ALA A 43 -21.07 13.49 -8.82
N PRO A 44 -22.36 13.23 -8.64
CA PRO A 44 -22.98 11.94 -8.99
C PRO A 44 -22.87 11.62 -10.49
N ASP A 45 -22.76 12.62 -11.34
CA ASP A 45 -22.54 12.53 -12.79
C ASP A 45 -21.06 12.46 -13.20
N GLN A 46 -20.15 12.29 -12.23
CA GLN A 46 -18.70 12.26 -12.44
C GLN A 46 -18.12 13.55 -13.08
N SER A 47 -18.84 14.66 -12.99
CA SER A 47 -18.35 15.96 -13.48
C SER A 47 -17.30 16.56 -12.54
N GLU A 48 -16.30 17.24 -13.12
CA GLU A 48 -15.38 18.07 -12.32
C GLU A 48 -16.08 19.36 -11.90
N THR A 49 -16.57 19.41 -10.66
CA THR A 49 -17.19 20.61 -10.12
C THR A 49 -16.17 21.48 -9.35
N PRO A 50 -16.37 22.83 -9.29
CA PRO A 50 -15.54 23.70 -8.44
C PRO A 50 -15.55 23.29 -6.96
N ILE A 51 -16.67 22.76 -6.48
CA ILE A 51 -16.83 22.28 -5.11
C ILE A 51 -15.88 21.14 -4.82
N LEU A 52 -15.75 20.15 -5.72
CA LEU A 52 -14.79 19.06 -5.55
C LEU A 52 -13.36 19.57 -5.44
N ARG A 53 -13.00 20.62 -6.16
CA ARG A 53 -11.66 21.21 -6.07
C ARG A 53 -11.42 21.85 -4.71
N LEU A 54 -12.42 22.54 -4.15
CA LEU A 54 -12.32 23.16 -2.83
C LEU A 54 -12.14 22.15 -1.71
N THR A 55 -12.70 20.93 -1.82
CA THR A 55 -12.55 19.87 -0.81
C THR A 55 -11.10 19.42 -0.64
N TRP A 56 -10.22 19.66 -1.60
CA TRP A 56 -8.79 19.32 -1.51
C TRP A 56 -7.97 20.38 -0.76
N LEU A 57 -8.45 21.61 -0.56
CA LEU A 57 -7.70 22.64 0.16
C LEU A 57 -7.34 22.25 1.59
N PRO A 58 -8.28 21.69 2.41
CA PRO A 58 -7.94 21.17 3.74
C PRO A 58 -6.88 20.06 3.70
N VAL A 59 -6.93 19.17 2.70
CA VAL A 59 -5.94 18.10 2.52
C VAL A 59 -4.55 18.68 2.26
N TYR A 60 -4.46 19.71 1.41
CA TYR A 60 -3.21 20.40 1.10
C TYR A 60 -2.66 21.12 2.33
N ALA A 61 -3.50 21.84 3.06
CA ALA A 61 -3.10 22.54 4.29
C ALA A 61 -2.63 21.56 5.37
N LEU A 62 -3.37 20.47 5.59
CA LEU A 62 -2.97 19.41 6.53
C LEU A 62 -1.64 18.77 6.13
N THR A 63 -1.46 18.44 4.86
CA THR A 63 -0.21 17.85 4.37
C THR A 63 0.95 18.79 4.62
N ALA A 64 0.82 20.08 4.28
CA ALA A 64 1.85 21.09 4.52
C ALA A 64 2.17 21.24 6.02
N GLY A 65 1.16 21.27 6.88
CA GLY A 65 1.33 21.34 8.34
C GLY A 65 2.05 20.12 8.91
N LEU A 66 1.63 18.90 8.51
CA LEU A 66 2.27 17.64 8.92
C LEU A 66 3.74 17.59 8.45
N MET A 67 4.02 18.04 7.24
CA MET A 67 5.37 18.15 6.69
C MET A 67 6.25 19.10 7.51
N ALA A 68 5.74 20.29 7.82
CA ALA A 68 6.46 21.29 8.61
C ALA A 68 6.79 20.76 10.02
N LEU A 69 5.84 20.11 10.68
CA LEU A 69 5.99 19.54 12.02
C LEU A 69 7.02 18.39 12.09
N ARG A 70 7.23 17.67 10.99
CA ARG A 70 8.11 16.49 10.94
C ARG A 70 9.31 16.64 10.00
N PHE A 71 9.62 17.87 9.62
CA PHE A 71 10.65 18.19 8.61
C PHE A 71 11.97 17.46 8.84
N GLU A 72 12.49 17.45 10.09
CA GLU A 72 13.75 16.77 10.43
C GLU A 72 13.75 15.26 10.15
N ARG A 73 12.57 14.62 10.23
CA ARG A 73 12.44 13.18 9.92
C ARG A 73 12.34 12.96 8.42
N ILE A 74 11.60 13.82 7.75
CA ILE A 74 11.29 13.70 6.33
C ILE A 74 12.55 13.94 5.48
N ILE A 75 13.42 14.87 5.89
CA ILE A 75 14.67 15.14 5.16
C ILE A 75 15.61 13.92 5.13
N LYS A 76 15.50 13.00 6.09
CA LYS A 76 16.26 11.74 6.07
C LYS A 76 15.88 10.83 4.92
N ALA A 77 14.70 11.02 4.33
CA ALA A 77 14.25 10.30 3.14
C ALA A 77 14.72 11.00 1.83
N TRP A 78 15.76 11.85 1.87
CA TRP A 78 16.21 12.62 0.71
C TRP A 78 16.42 11.80 -0.58
N PRO A 79 16.86 10.49 -0.56
CA PRO A 79 16.96 9.74 -1.80
C PRO A 79 15.59 9.47 -2.44
N ALA A 80 14.55 9.23 -1.61
CA ALA A 80 13.19 9.10 -2.13
C ALA A 80 12.65 10.44 -2.67
N TRP A 81 13.01 11.56 -2.03
CA TRP A 81 12.70 12.90 -2.54
C TRP A 81 13.34 13.16 -3.89
N LEU A 82 14.60 12.75 -4.08
CA LEU A 82 15.30 12.92 -5.35
C LEU A 82 14.60 12.11 -6.45
N LEU A 83 14.34 10.82 -6.21
CA LEU A 83 13.67 9.96 -7.18
C LEU A 83 12.27 10.44 -7.53
N ALA A 84 11.46 10.77 -6.52
CA ALA A 84 10.11 11.29 -6.74
C ALA A 84 10.14 12.69 -7.39
N GLY A 85 11.10 13.53 -7.02
CA GLY A 85 11.32 14.85 -7.61
C GLY A 85 11.67 14.79 -9.10
N LEU A 86 12.48 13.81 -9.51
CA LEU A 86 12.78 13.58 -10.93
C LEU A 86 11.53 13.18 -11.72
N LEU A 87 10.67 12.32 -11.15
CA LEU A 87 9.38 11.98 -11.76
C LEU A 87 8.46 13.20 -11.87
N LEU A 88 8.39 14.01 -10.82
CA LEU A 88 7.60 15.26 -10.82
C LEU A 88 8.14 16.27 -11.83
N ALA A 89 9.46 16.39 -11.96
CA ALA A 89 10.10 17.25 -12.95
C ALA A 89 9.78 16.81 -14.38
N LEU A 90 9.82 15.50 -14.67
CA LEU A 90 9.43 14.96 -15.97
C LEU A 90 7.94 15.21 -16.25
N ALA A 91 7.06 14.94 -15.27
CA ALA A 91 5.64 15.21 -15.41
C ALA A 91 5.36 16.71 -15.62
N PHE A 92 6.08 17.61 -14.92
CA PHE A 92 5.96 19.04 -15.10
C PHE A 92 6.49 19.50 -16.46
N ALA A 93 7.64 18.99 -16.90
CA ALA A 93 8.20 19.29 -18.21
C ALA A 93 7.24 18.89 -19.33
N SER A 94 6.44 17.84 -19.13
CA SER A 94 5.46 17.42 -20.13
C SER A 94 4.41 18.48 -20.46
N LYS A 95 4.25 19.52 -19.62
CA LYS A 95 3.39 20.67 -19.91
C LYS A 95 3.73 21.34 -21.25
N TYR A 96 5.01 21.40 -21.63
CA TYR A 96 5.45 22.10 -22.83
C TYR A 96 5.04 21.42 -24.15
N TRP A 97 4.67 20.13 -24.09
CA TRP A 97 4.19 19.37 -25.26
C TRP A 97 2.82 18.71 -25.02
N SER A 98 2.20 18.99 -23.88
CA SER A 98 0.88 18.46 -23.51
C SER A 98 -0.20 18.95 -24.46
N ILE A 99 -1.17 18.08 -24.74
CA ILE A 99 -2.40 18.45 -25.46
C ILE A 99 -3.32 19.33 -24.62
N ASP A 100 -3.14 19.34 -23.28
CA ASP A 100 -3.82 20.21 -22.33
C ASP A 100 -2.83 20.66 -21.25
N PRO A 101 -2.07 21.75 -21.49
CA PRO A 101 -1.06 22.24 -20.55
C PRO A 101 -1.61 22.67 -19.18
N GLU A 102 -2.86 23.17 -19.14
CA GLU A 102 -3.48 23.62 -17.90
C GLU A 102 -3.85 22.43 -16.99
N VAL A 103 -4.44 21.39 -17.57
CA VAL A 103 -4.71 20.15 -16.84
C VAL A 103 -3.41 19.55 -16.34
N THR A 104 -2.39 19.43 -17.19
CA THR A 104 -1.07 18.90 -16.79
C THR A 104 -0.51 19.68 -15.61
N GLN A 105 -0.48 21.00 -15.66
CA GLN A 105 0.04 21.82 -14.56
C GLN A 105 -0.73 21.59 -13.25
N ARG A 106 -2.05 21.63 -13.27
CA ARG A 106 -2.88 21.41 -12.07
C ARG A 106 -2.66 20.03 -11.48
N ARG A 107 -2.59 19.00 -12.32
CA ARG A 107 -2.42 17.60 -11.90
C ARG A 107 -1.03 17.33 -11.33
N VAL A 108 0.01 17.99 -11.87
CA VAL A 108 1.37 17.91 -11.30
C VAL A 108 1.43 18.55 -9.91
N ILE A 109 0.76 19.67 -9.68
CA ILE A 109 0.69 20.29 -8.33
C ILE A 109 0.01 19.34 -7.34
N ALA A 110 -1.13 18.76 -7.72
CA ALA A 110 -1.80 17.76 -6.89
C ALA A 110 -0.90 16.53 -6.62
N MET A 111 -0.19 16.07 -7.66
CA MET A 111 0.77 14.96 -7.54
C MET A 111 1.93 15.29 -6.60
N ALA A 112 2.46 16.52 -6.64
CA ALA A 112 3.53 16.96 -5.74
C ALA A 112 3.08 16.92 -4.27
N ILE A 113 1.86 17.38 -3.98
CA ILE A 113 1.30 17.34 -2.62
C ILE A 113 1.09 15.89 -2.15
N ASN A 114 0.52 15.04 -2.99
CA ASN A 114 0.33 13.63 -2.66
C ASN A 114 1.67 12.89 -2.47
N THR A 115 2.66 13.20 -3.29
CA THR A 115 4.03 12.69 -3.13
C THR A 115 4.61 13.14 -1.80
N SER A 116 4.46 14.40 -1.43
CA SER A 116 4.91 14.93 -0.15
C SER A 116 4.25 14.20 1.03
N PHE A 117 2.95 13.96 0.96
CA PHE A 117 2.25 13.17 1.96
C PHE A 117 2.72 11.72 2.02
N ALA A 118 2.97 11.08 0.88
CA ALA A 118 3.50 9.72 0.82
C ALA A 118 4.87 9.62 1.50
N LEU A 119 5.76 10.56 1.22
CA LEU A 119 7.10 10.60 1.82
C LEU A 119 7.04 10.90 3.33
N TYR A 120 6.09 11.75 3.77
CA TYR A 120 5.79 11.95 5.18
C TYR A 120 5.33 10.65 5.85
N LEU A 121 4.38 9.92 5.26
CA LEU A 121 3.90 8.65 5.83
C LEU A 121 5.05 7.68 6.09
N GLY A 122 5.89 7.43 5.09
CA GLY A 122 7.01 6.50 5.21
C GLY A 122 8.10 6.96 6.20
N ALA A 123 8.34 8.26 6.33
CA ALA A 123 9.33 8.80 7.26
C ALA A 123 8.85 8.82 8.71
N VAL A 124 7.55 8.99 8.95
CA VAL A 124 6.98 9.23 10.29
C VAL A 124 6.34 7.98 10.87
N PHE A 125 5.57 7.24 10.08
CA PHE A 125 4.86 6.04 10.53
C PHE A 125 5.73 4.79 10.34
N ARG A 126 6.44 4.42 11.39
CA ARG A 126 7.41 3.32 11.39
C ARG A 126 6.86 2.05 12.03
N ASP A 127 7.52 0.94 11.77
CA ASP A 127 7.21 -0.38 12.33
C ASP A 127 5.74 -0.77 12.14
N SER A 128 5.00 -0.77 13.24
CA SER A 128 3.58 -1.12 13.24
C SER A 128 2.64 0.05 13.01
N ALA A 129 3.16 1.29 12.98
CA ALA A 129 2.30 2.47 12.97
C ALA A 129 1.54 2.62 11.64
N LEU A 130 2.22 2.43 10.49
CA LEU A 130 1.58 2.55 9.17
C LEU A 130 0.57 1.44 8.91
N PRO A 131 0.88 0.13 9.06
CA PRO A 131 -0.11 -0.92 8.88
C PRO A 131 -1.33 -0.78 9.81
N ARG A 132 -1.14 -0.33 11.06
CA ARG A 132 -2.25 -0.06 11.97
C ARG A 132 -3.10 1.11 11.54
N LEU A 133 -2.49 2.20 11.10
CA LEU A 133 -3.21 3.36 10.57
C LEU A 133 -4.09 2.96 9.39
N LEU A 134 -3.52 2.23 8.42
CA LEU A 134 -4.25 1.76 7.25
C LEU A 134 -5.38 0.82 7.62
N MET A 135 -5.12 -0.17 8.48
CA MET A 135 -6.14 -1.07 9.00
C MET A 135 -7.30 -0.32 9.66
N GLN A 136 -7.01 0.65 10.53
CA GLN A 136 -8.03 1.43 11.23
C GLN A 136 -8.82 2.34 10.28
N THR A 137 -8.15 3.02 9.37
CA THR A 137 -8.79 3.88 8.37
C THR A 137 -9.70 3.06 7.46
N CYS A 138 -9.23 1.91 6.97
CA CYS A 138 -10.03 1.02 6.13
C CYS A 138 -11.19 0.38 6.91
N LEU A 139 -11.02 0.09 8.20
CA LEU A 139 -12.11 -0.42 9.04
C LEU A 139 -13.24 0.62 9.17
N VAL A 140 -12.91 1.88 9.38
CA VAL A 140 -13.90 2.98 9.41
C VAL A 140 -14.63 3.07 8.06
N MET A 141 -13.88 2.99 6.94
CA MET A 141 -14.48 3.01 5.61
C MET A 141 -15.31 1.76 5.33
N ALA A 142 -14.92 0.59 5.85
CA ALA A 142 -15.69 -0.64 5.74
C ALA A 142 -17.04 -0.53 6.47
N VAL A 143 -17.04 0.00 7.69
CA VAL A 143 -18.29 0.28 8.43
C VAL A 143 -19.16 1.29 7.69
N GLY A 144 -18.57 2.39 7.20
CA GLY A 144 -19.28 3.38 6.37
C GLY A 144 -19.87 2.76 5.10
N SER A 145 -19.15 1.84 4.45
CA SER A 145 -19.66 1.13 3.27
C SER A 145 -20.85 0.23 3.59
N LEU A 146 -20.83 -0.47 4.73
CA LEU A 146 -21.99 -1.25 5.18
C LEU A 146 -23.20 -0.36 5.43
N ILE A 147 -23.00 0.80 6.08
CA ILE A 147 -24.09 1.78 6.28
C ILE A 147 -24.68 2.21 4.93
N MET A 148 -23.81 2.53 3.95
CA MET A 148 -24.29 2.93 2.60
C MET A 148 -25.03 1.81 1.88
N VAL A 149 -24.57 0.57 2.01
CA VAL A 149 -25.23 -0.59 1.38
C VAL A 149 -26.62 -0.84 1.96
N PHE A 150 -26.77 -0.77 3.28
CA PHE A 150 -28.04 -1.12 3.95
C PHE A 150 -28.99 0.05 4.14
N ALA A 151 -28.50 1.25 4.45
CA ALA A 151 -29.32 2.43 4.66
C ALA A 151 -29.59 3.22 3.37
N TYR A 152 -28.66 3.21 2.42
CA TYR A 152 -28.74 3.96 1.16
C TYR A 152 -28.36 3.08 -0.04
N PRO A 153 -29.10 2.00 -0.33
CA PRO A 153 -28.74 1.00 -1.36
C PRO A 153 -28.62 1.60 -2.77
N GLN A 154 -29.34 2.69 -3.07
CA GLN A 154 -29.21 3.41 -4.33
C GLN A 154 -27.81 4.02 -4.54
N ILE A 155 -27.07 4.30 -3.45
CA ILE A 155 -25.69 4.79 -3.48
C ILE A 155 -24.72 3.64 -3.27
N GLY A 156 -24.95 2.77 -2.27
CA GLY A 156 -24.03 1.73 -1.86
C GLY A 156 -23.96 0.50 -2.76
N VAL A 157 -24.98 0.31 -3.65
CA VAL A 157 -25.08 -0.84 -4.55
C VAL A 157 -25.26 -0.36 -5.99
N HIS A 158 -24.65 -1.04 -6.93
CA HIS A 158 -24.85 -0.77 -8.36
C HIS A 158 -26.27 -1.11 -8.80
N GLN A 159 -26.90 -0.21 -9.59
CA GLN A 159 -28.27 -0.35 -10.07
C GLN A 159 -28.39 -0.70 -11.56
N ALA A 160 -27.32 -0.45 -12.37
CA ALA A 160 -27.30 -0.68 -13.82
C ALA A 160 -26.40 -1.87 -14.19
N ASP A 161 -25.39 -1.67 -15.01
CA ASP A 161 -24.52 -2.71 -15.61
C ASP A 161 -23.93 -3.72 -14.62
N ASN A 162 -23.74 -3.32 -13.37
CA ASN A 162 -23.23 -4.16 -12.30
C ASN A 162 -24.28 -4.39 -11.19
N ALA A 163 -25.58 -4.42 -11.53
CA ALA A 163 -26.67 -4.49 -10.57
C ALA A 163 -26.46 -5.55 -9.48
N GLY A 164 -26.72 -5.16 -8.24
CA GLY A 164 -26.55 -6.01 -7.06
C GLY A 164 -25.14 -6.09 -6.50
N MET A 165 -24.10 -5.62 -7.23
CA MET A 165 -22.74 -5.60 -6.73
C MET A 165 -22.51 -4.39 -5.81
N TRP A 166 -21.83 -4.61 -4.70
CA TRP A 166 -21.59 -3.56 -3.71
C TRP A 166 -20.47 -2.62 -4.14
N ARG A 167 -20.68 -1.32 -3.98
CA ARG A 167 -19.71 -0.26 -4.24
C ARG A 167 -19.45 0.64 -3.01
N GLY A 168 -20.28 0.51 -1.98
CA GLY A 168 -20.12 1.19 -0.69
C GLY A 168 -20.04 2.72 -0.79
N LEU A 169 -18.89 3.27 -0.42
CA LEU A 169 -18.61 4.72 -0.42
C LEU A 169 -18.10 5.25 -1.78
N TRP A 170 -17.97 4.43 -2.82
CA TRP A 170 -17.33 4.78 -4.10
C TRP A 170 -18.30 4.70 -5.27
N TYR A 171 -17.89 5.24 -6.42
CA TYR A 171 -18.64 5.07 -7.67
C TYR A 171 -18.61 3.64 -8.16
N GLU A 172 -17.44 3.00 -8.07
CA GLU A 172 -17.16 1.73 -8.68
C GLU A 172 -16.82 0.66 -7.65
N LYS A 173 -17.37 -0.54 -7.87
CA LYS A 173 -17.07 -1.73 -7.06
C LYS A 173 -15.57 -2.05 -6.95
N ASN A 174 -14.81 -1.80 -8.03
CA ASN A 174 -13.38 -2.04 -8.07
C ASN A 174 -12.63 -1.09 -7.14
N GLN A 175 -13.05 0.18 -7.05
CA GLN A 175 -12.47 1.16 -6.12
C GLN A 175 -12.67 0.71 -4.66
N MET A 176 -13.90 0.32 -4.30
CA MET A 176 -14.17 -0.25 -2.97
C MET A 176 -13.29 -1.47 -2.71
N GLY A 177 -13.27 -2.41 -3.64
CA GLY A 177 -12.51 -3.65 -3.50
C GLY A 177 -11.03 -3.39 -3.27
N LEU A 178 -10.40 -2.47 -4.00
CA LEU A 178 -8.98 -2.13 -3.87
C LEU A 178 -8.66 -1.51 -2.50
N VAL A 179 -9.49 -0.61 -2.00
CA VAL A 179 -9.30 0.00 -0.67
C VAL A 179 -9.47 -1.06 0.42
N MET A 180 -10.44 -1.96 0.28
CA MET A 180 -10.65 -3.04 1.23
C MET A 180 -9.50 -4.05 1.23
N VAL A 181 -8.85 -4.30 0.08
CA VAL A 181 -7.61 -5.12 0.02
C VAL A 181 -6.51 -4.49 0.87
N VAL A 182 -6.30 -3.16 0.79
CA VAL A 182 -5.32 -2.47 1.64
C VAL A 182 -5.61 -2.72 3.12
N GLY A 183 -6.87 -2.60 3.53
CA GLY A 183 -7.31 -2.86 4.91
C GLY A 183 -7.07 -4.30 5.35
N ALA A 184 -7.46 -5.27 4.51
CA ALA A 184 -7.32 -6.69 4.79
C ALA A 184 -5.85 -7.12 4.90
N VAL A 185 -4.99 -6.71 3.96
CA VAL A 185 -3.55 -7.02 3.98
C VAL A 185 -2.87 -6.38 5.19
N SER A 186 -3.25 -5.14 5.54
CA SER A 186 -2.73 -4.46 6.74
C SER A 186 -3.15 -5.18 8.02
N ALA A 187 -4.39 -5.64 8.10
CA ALA A 187 -4.90 -6.43 9.22
C ALA A 187 -4.21 -7.80 9.33
N ALA A 188 -4.02 -8.49 8.19
CA ALA A 188 -3.29 -9.75 8.14
C ALA A 188 -1.84 -9.58 8.64
N ALA A 189 -1.14 -8.52 8.23
CA ALA A 189 0.22 -8.22 8.68
C ALA A 189 0.27 -7.93 10.19
N CYS A 190 -0.71 -7.21 10.75
CA CYS A 190 -0.82 -6.98 12.18
C CYS A 190 -1.05 -8.28 12.96
N LEU A 191 -1.92 -9.17 12.48
CA LEU A 191 -2.18 -10.48 13.08
C LEU A 191 -0.95 -11.39 13.04
N ALA A 192 -0.33 -11.52 11.87
CA ALA A 192 0.86 -12.36 11.68
C ALA A 192 2.03 -11.94 12.58
N ALA A 193 2.15 -10.64 12.87
CA ALA A 193 3.17 -10.09 13.76
C ALA A 193 2.79 -10.11 15.25
N GLY A 194 1.64 -10.65 15.63
CA GLY A 194 1.20 -10.77 17.02
C GLY A 194 0.81 -9.44 17.65
N ASP A 195 -0.12 -8.70 17.05
CA ASP A 195 -0.59 -7.44 17.62
C ASP A 195 -1.28 -7.64 18.98
N ARG A 196 -1.12 -6.67 19.89
CA ARG A 196 -1.72 -6.70 21.22
C ARG A 196 -3.25 -6.67 21.20
N ARG A 197 -3.87 -6.21 20.11
CA ARG A 197 -5.33 -6.16 19.91
C ARG A 197 -5.75 -7.01 18.71
N PRO A 198 -5.66 -8.35 18.80
CA PRO A 198 -5.95 -9.22 17.67
C PRO A 198 -7.40 -9.11 17.19
N TRP A 199 -8.35 -8.80 18.09
CA TRP A 199 -9.75 -8.69 17.74
C TRP A 199 -10.05 -7.55 16.75
N THR A 200 -9.40 -6.39 16.90
CA THR A 200 -9.58 -5.29 15.94
C THR A 200 -9.04 -5.67 14.56
N ALA A 201 -7.93 -6.39 14.52
CA ALA A 201 -7.35 -6.85 13.26
C ALA A 201 -8.18 -7.99 12.64
N LEU A 202 -8.74 -8.90 13.44
CA LEU A 202 -9.67 -9.93 12.95
C LEU A 202 -10.95 -9.33 12.37
N ILE A 203 -11.55 -8.36 13.06
CA ILE A 203 -12.75 -7.65 12.58
C ILE A 203 -12.41 -6.92 11.27
N ALA A 204 -11.30 -6.19 11.21
CA ALA A 204 -10.89 -5.48 10.01
C ALA A 204 -10.63 -6.45 8.83
N LEU A 205 -9.93 -7.55 9.07
CA LEU A 205 -9.70 -8.59 8.06
C LEU A 205 -11.02 -9.17 7.57
N GLY A 206 -11.92 -9.55 8.48
CA GLY A 206 -13.22 -10.14 8.14
C GLY A 206 -14.11 -9.18 7.36
N LEU A 207 -14.29 -7.94 7.83
CA LEU A 207 -15.15 -6.95 7.17
C LEU A 207 -14.58 -6.51 5.82
N CYS A 208 -13.29 -6.23 5.74
CA CYS A 208 -12.67 -5.85 4.47
C CYS A 208 -12.75 -7.01 3.45
N SER A 209 -12.49 -8.25 3.88
CA SER A 209 -12.62 -9.43 3.00
C SER A 209 -14.06 -9.65 2.53
N LEU A 210 -15.04 -9.48 3.43
CA LEU A 210 -16.46 -9.56 3.08
C LEU A 210 -16.82 -8.53 1.98
N LEU A 211 -16.37 -7.28 2.13
CA LEU A 211 -16.64 -6.23 1.13
C LEU A 211 -15.91 -6.49 -0.19
N VAL A 212 -14.71 -7.07 -0.17
CA VAL A 212 -14.06 -7.53 -1.42
C VAL A 212 -14.90 -8.58 -2.12
N LEU A 213 -15.42 -9.57 -1.40
CA LEU A 213 -16.29 -10.61 -1.96
C LEU A 213 -17.59 -10.02 -2.50
N ALA A 214 -18.25 -9.14 -1.73
CA ALA A 214 -19.50 -8.50 -2.11
C ALA A 214 -19.35 -7.54 -3.30
N SER A 215 -18.17 -6.98 -3.52
CA SER A 215 -17.87 -6.17 -4.72
C SER A 215 -17.84 -6.99 -6.00
N GLN A 216 -17.65 -8.31 -5.89
CA GLN A 216 -17.46 -9.24 -7.04
C GLN A 216 -16.33 -8.77 -7.98
N SER A 217 -15.38 -7.98 -7.48
CA SER A 217 -14.21 -7.53 -8.22
C SER A 217 -13.18 -8.64 -8.27
N LYS A 218 -13.00 -9.25 -9.44
CA LYS A 218 -12.04 -10.36 -9.65
C LYS A 218 -10.60 -9.91 -9.37
N THR A 219 -10.24 -8.70 -9.78
CA THR A 219 -8.92 -8.11 -9.51
C THR A 219 -8.68 -7.94 -8.01
N SER A 220 -9.68 -7.39 -7.29
CA SER A 220 -9.56 -7.20 -5.84
C SER A 220 -9.48 -8.53 -5.09
N LEU A 221 -10.23 -9.54 -5.52
CA LEU A 221 -10.14 -10.89 -4.95
C LEU A 221 -8.74 -11.49 -5.15
N LEU A 222 -8.20 -11.39 -6.36
CA LEU A 222 -6.85 -11.88 -6.65
C LEU A 222 -5.80 -11.13 -5.82
N CYS A 223 -5.93 -9.81 -5.66
CA CYS A 223 -5.06 -9.00 -4.80
C CYS A 223 -5.18 -9.39 -3.33
N LEU A 224 -6.39 -9.69 -2.83
CA LEU A 224 -6.62 -10.16 -1.47
C LEU A 224 -5.92 -11.50 -1.21
N LEU A 225 -6.06 -12.44 -2.13
CA LEU A 225 -5.43 -13.76 -2.03
C LEU A 225 -3.90 -13.64 -2.11
N LEU A 226 -3.38 -12.86 -3.08
CA LEU A 226 -1.95 -12.62 -3.22
C LEU A 226 -1.35 -11.95 -1.99
N GLY A 227 -1.96 -10.85 -1.53
CA GLY A 227 -1.45 -10.09 -0.38
C GLY A 227 -1.52 -10.87 0.93
N SER A 228 -2.66 -11.51 1.21
CA SER A 228 -2.82 -12.33 2.43
C SER A 228 -1.96 -13.59 2.38
N GLY A 229 -1.85 -14.23 1.22
CA GLY A 229 -0.97 -15.38 0.99
C GLY A 229 0.50 -15.02 1.16
N PHE A 230 0.93 -13.83 0.70
CA PHE A 230 2.29 -13.33 0.88
C PHE A 230 2.61 -13.10 2.36
N VAL A 231 1.68 -12.47 3.13
CA VAL A 231 1.82 -12.32 4.59
C VAL A 231 1.93 -13.68 5.27
N GLY A 232 1.04 -14.63 4.94
CA GLY A 232 1.06 -15.98 5.49
C GLY A 232 2.34 -16.73 5.15
N GLY A 233 2.83 -16.62 3.92
CA GLY A 233 4.09 -17.19 3.46
C GLY A 233 5.28 -16.65 4.24
N LEU A 234 5.43 -15.32 4.35
CA LEU A 234 6.50 -14.70 5.15
C LEU A 234 6.43 -15.09 6.64
N TRP A 235 5.21 -15.15 7.19
CA TRP A 235 5.02 -15.60 8.56
C TRP A 235 5.48 -17.06 8.75
N ALA A 236 5.12 -17.96 7.82
CA ALA A 236 5.53 -19.34 7.84
C ALA A 236 7.06 -19.49 7.69
N LEU A 237 7.67 -18.77 6.75
CA LEU A 237 9.12 -18.77 6.55
C LEU A 237 9.89 -18.30 7.80
N ARG A 238 9.41 -17.29 8.49
CA ARG A 238 10.05 -16.79 9.73
C ARG A 238 9.88 -17.71 10.94
N ARG A 239 8.89 -18.60 10.94
CA ARG A 239 8.59 -19.52 12.06
C ARG A 239 8.91 -20.98 11.78
N GLY A 240 8.95 -21.38 10.53
CA GLY A 240 8.82 -22.79 10.14
C GLY A 240 10.10 -23.54 9.86
N GLY A 241 11.28 -22.92 9.97
CA GLY A 241 12.55 -23.58 9.67
C GLY A 241 12.68 -24.03 8.20
N ALA A 242 13.65 -24.90 7.94
CA ALA A 242 14.04 -25.30 6.57
C ALA A 242 12.91 -25.95 5.76
N VAL A 243 12.07 -26.78 6.37
CA VAL A 243 10.99 -27.50 5.66
C VAL A 243 9.95 -26.54 5.08
N LEU A 244 9.45 -25.59 5.89
CA LEU A 244 8.47 -24.61 5.40
C LEU A 244 9.08 -23.62 4.42
N THR A 245 10.37 -23.30 4.57
CA THR A 245 11.11 -22.47 3.60
C THR A 245 11.17 -23.16 2.24
N VAL A 246 11.58 -24.41 2.21
CA VAL A 246 11.64 -25.21 0.96
C VAL A 246 10.26 -25.40 0.35
N ALA A 247 9.26 -25.75 1.16
CA ALA A 247 7.88 -25.90 0.70
C ALA A 247 7.31 -24.59 0.15
N GLY A 248 7.60 -23.45 0.79
CA GLY A 248 7.19 -22.12 0.32
C GLY A 248 7.87 -21.71 -0.99
N LEU A 249 9.18 -21.99 -1.13
CA LEU A 249 9.91 -21.74 -2.37
C LEU A 249 9.35 -22.57 -3.53
N TRP A 250 9.17 -23.87 -3.32
CA TRP A 250 8.57 -24.76 -4.34
C TRP A 250 7.13 -24.40 -4.66
N GLY A 251 6.32 -24.06 -3.67
CA GLY A 251 4.97 -23.54 -3.86
C GLY A 251 4.97 -22.26 -4.70
N GLY A 252 5.89 -21.33 -4.43
CA GLY A 252 6.09 -20.11 -5.22
C GLY A 252 6.50 -20.40 -6.66
N VAL A 253 7.44 -21.31 -6.88
CA VAL A 253 7.90 -21.74 -8.22
C VAL A 253 6.75 -22.39 -9.00
N LEU A 254 5.98 -23.27 -8.36
CA LEU A 254 4.83 -23.94 -8.99
C LEU A 254 3.71 -22.94 -9.34
N LEU A 255 3.42 -22.00 -8.46
CA LEU A 255 2.42 -20.95 -8.72
C LEU A 255 2.88 -20.01 -9.84
N ALA A 256 4.14 -19.55 -9.81
CA ALA A 256 4.71 -18.71 -10.85
C ALA A 256 4.81 -19.46 -12.19
N GLY A 257 5.26 -20.70 -12.17
CA GLY A 257 5.33 -21.56 -13.35
C GLY A 257 3.97 -21.87 -13.93
N GLY A 258 2.97 -22.18 -13.07
CA GLY A 258 1.59 -22.37 -13.47
C GLY A 258 0.96 -21.12 -14.07
N ALA A 259 1.17 -19.96 -13.44
CA ALA A 259 0.71 -18.67 -13.96
C ALA A 259 1.38 -18.32 -15.30
N ALA A 260 2.68 -18.56 -15.44
CA ALA A 260 3.40 -18.36 -16.69
C ALA A 260 2.92 -19.33 -17.79
N TRP A 261 2.73 -20.61 -17.44
CA TRP A 261 2.17 -21.60 -18.37
C TRP A 261 0.80 -21.16 -18.89
N ILE A 262 -0.10 -20.79 -18.00
CA ILE A 262 -1.44 -20.27 -18.31
C ILE A 262 -1.36 -19.06 -19.25
N TRP A 263 -0.44 -18.13 -18.97
CA TRP A 263 -0.29 -16.92 -19.77
C TRP A 263 0.29 -17.18 -21.17
N PHE A 264 1.29 -18.06 -21.29
CA PHE A 264 2.01 -18.27 -22.55
C PHE A 264 1.41 -19.37 -23.44
N VAL A 265 0.69 -20.36 -22.87
CA VAL A 265 0.24 -21.54 -23.65
C VAL A 265 -1.23 -21.45 -24.05
N ASP A 266 -2.13 -21.03 -23.14
CA ASP A 266 -3.56 -20.92 -23.48
C ASP A 266 -4.33 -19.97 -22.55
N SER A 267 -4.05 -18.69 -22.69
CA SER A 267 -4.77 -17.65 -21.93
C SER A 267 -6.28 -17.63 -22.22
N ALA A 268 -6.68 -18.00 -23.46
CA ALA A 268 -8.07 -17.99 -23.87
C ALA A 268 -8.87 -19.12 -23.21
N ALA A 269 -8.35 -20.36 -23.19
CA ALA A 269 -9.02 -21.49 -22.55
C ALA A 269 -9.19 -21.28 -21.05
N VAL A 270 -8.19 -20.71 -20.38
CA VAL A 270 -8.27 -20.43 -18.94
C VAL A 270 -9.25 -19.30 -18.65
N LEU A 271 -9.25 -18.23 -19.43
CA LEU A 271 -10.24 -17.16 -19.28
C LEU A 271 -11.66 -17.69 -19.49
N THR A 272 -11.87 -18.56 -20.48
CA THR A 272 -13.16 -19.23 -20.72
C THR A 272 -13.56 -20.14 -19.55
N ALA A 273 -12.62 -20.95 -19.04
CA ALA A 273 -12.87 -21.82 -17.88
C ALA A 273 -13.17 -21.02 -16.58
N LEU A 274 -12.64 -19.80 -16.47
CA LEU A 274 -12.96 -18.86 -15.39
C LEU A 274 -14.24 -18.06 -15.65
N GLY A 275 -14.99 -18.38 -16.72
CA GLY A 275 -16.21 -17.67 -17.11
C GLY A 275 -15.92 -16.22 -17.54
N LYS A 276 -14.75 -15.97 -18.13
CA LYS A 276 -14.38 -14.68 -18.72
C LYS A 276 -14.38 -14.76 -20.23
N ASP A 277 -14.82 -13.67 -20.86
CA ASP A 277 -14.61 -13.44 -22.27
C ASP A 277 -13.09 -13.44 -22.57
N PRO A 278 -12.61 -14.20 -23.56
CA PRO A 278 -11.21 -14.19 -24.02
C PRO A 278 -10.68 -12.80 -24.38
N SER A 279 -11.55 -11.87 -24.76
CA SER A 279 -11.23 -10.46 -25.04
C SER A 279 -10.86 -9.64 -23.78
N LEU A 280 -10.73 -10.27 -22.58
CA LEU A 280 -10.51 -9.58 -21.32
C LEU A 280 -11.54 -8.46 -21.05
N THR A 281 -12.82 -8.69 -21.42
CA THR A 281 -13.91 -7.71 -21.32
C THR A 281 -13.67 -6.44 -22.16
N GLY A 282 -13.18 -6.58 -23.38
CA GLY A 282 -12.91 -5.48 -24.31
C GLY A 282 -11.57 -4.75 -24.08
N ARG A 283 -10.79 -5.12 -23.07
CA ARG A 283 -9.50 -4.44 -22.78
C ARG A 283 -8.48 -4.59 -23.90
N THR A 284 -8.48 -5.70 -24.62
CA THR A 284 -7.57 -5.91 -25.77
C THR A 284 -7.78 -4.86 -26.85
N LEU A 285 -9.02 -4.53 -27.19
CA LEU A 285 -9.33 -3.48 -28.16
C LEU A 285 -8.88 -2.10 -27.69
N ILE A 286 -9.05 -1.81 -26.38
CA ILE A 286 -8.55 -0.57 -25.79
C ILE A 286 -7.04 -0.49 -25.92
N TRP A 287 -6.33 -1.58 -25.56
CA TRP A 287 -4.86 -1.60 -25.60
C TRP A 287 -4.31 -1.50 -27.03
N GLU A 288 -4.93 -2.16 -28.00
CA GLU A 288 -4.57 -2.04 -29.42
C GLU A 288 -4.73 -0.59 -29.91
N SER A 289 -5.86 0.05 -29.60
CA SER A 289 -6.10 1.45 -29.93
C SER A 289 -5.08 2.37 -29.26
N LEU A 290 -4.78 2.18 -27.97
CA LEU A 290 -3.81 2.96 -27.24
C LEU A 290 -2.39 2.76 -27.75
N MET A 291 -1.99 1.55 -28.12
CA MET A 291 -0.63 1.30 -28.67
C MET A 291 -0.44 1.99 -30.02
N ARG A 292 -1.50 2.17 -30.85
CA ARG A 292 -1.42 3.05 -32.02
C ARG A 292 -1.13 4.50 -31.64
N ARG A 293 -1.77 5.00 -30.57
CA ARG A 293 -1.50 6.36 -30.03
C ARG A 293 -0.08 6.49 -29.45
N VAL A 294 0.41 5.45 -28.74
CA VAL A 294 1.81 5.39 -28.29
C VAL A 294 2.78 5.48 -29.45
N ALA A 295 2.51 4.78 -30.55
CA ALA A 295 3.36 4.83 -31.76
C ALA A 295 3.44 6.21 -32.41
N GLU A 296 2.40 7.05 -32.28
CA GLU A 296 2.42 8.45 -32.77
C GLU A 296 3.35 9.35 -31.97
N ARG A 297 3.47 9.11 -30.62
CA ARG A 297 4.30 9.95 -29.71
C ARG A 297 5.08 9.09 -28.70
N PRO A 298 5.98 8.21 -29.16
CA PRO A 298 6.60 7.20 -28.29
C PRO A 298 7.52 7.78 -27.20
N TRP A 299 8.13 8.95 -27.44
CA TRP A 299 9.10 9.56 -26.54
C TRP A 299 8.52 10.61 -25.61
N THR A 300 7.43 11.25 -25.99
CA THR A 300 6.85 12.37 -25.24
C THR A 300 5.49 12.04 -24.61
N GLY A 301 4.75 11.14 -25.24
CA GLY A 301 3.33 10.96 -24.94
C GLY A 301 2.51 12.21 -25.24
N TYR A 302 1.34 12.31 -24.64
CA TYR A 302 0.38 13.41 -24.85
C TYR A 302 0.33 14.42 -23.71
N GLY A 303 1.22 14.31 -22.73
CA GLY A 303 1.26 15.13 -21.53
C GLY A 303 0.65 14.43 -20.30
N PHE A 304 1.26 14.65 -19.13
CA PHE A 304 0.83 14.04 -17.87
C PHE A 304 -0.63 14.37 -17.56
N SER A 305 -1.43 13.34 -17.35
CA SER A 305 -2.86 13.42 -17.00
C SER A 305 -3.76 14.14 -18.02
N ALA A 306 -3.26 14.45 -19.23
CA ALA A 306 -4.00 15.18 -20.26
C ALA A 306 -4.76 14.25 -21.23
N PHE A 307 -4.31 13.00 -21.40
CA PHE A 307 -4.80 12.09 -22.44
C PHE A 307 -6.31 11.83 -22.35
N TRP A 308 -6.86 11.56 -21.15
CA TRP A 308 -8.26 11.16 -20.96
C TRP A 308 -9.26 12.29 -20.82
N GLY A 309 -8.85 13.54 -21.07
CA GLY A 309 -9.73 14.71 -21.04
C GLY A 309 -10.99 14.55 -21.90
N ARG A 310 -12.05 15.29 -21.60
CA ARG A 310 -13.28 15.30 -22.41
C ARG A 310 -13.02 15.74 -23.85
N ASP A 311 -12.21 16.78 -24.01
CA ASP A 311 -11.90 17.42 -25.29
C ASP A 311 -10.65 16.81 -25.95
N SER A 312 -10.14 15.71 -25.42
CA SER A 312 -8.98 15.02 -25.95
C SER A 312 -9.31 14.29 -27.24
N VAL A 313 -8.81 14.80 -28.36
CA VAL A 313 -8.97 14.16 -29.67
C VAL A 313 -8.42 12.72 -29.70
N PRO A 314 -7.18 12.43 -29.20
CA PRO A 314 -6.69 11.06 -29.21
C PRO A 314 -7.53 10.10 -28.34
N ALA A 315 -8.08 10.55 -27.22
CA ALA A 315 -8.99 9.75 -26.41
C ALA A 315 -10.36 9.55 -27.07
N ALA A 316 -10.84 10.54 -27.83
CA ALA A 316 -12.08 10.42 -28.60
C ALA A 316 -11.96 9.32 -29.67
N PHE A 317 -10.83 9.20 -30.36
CA PHE A 317 -10.57 8.09 -31.27
C PHE A 317 -10.61 6.72 -30.58
N VAL A 318 -9.98 6.62 -29.38
CA VAL A 318 -10.04 5.35 -28.61
C VAL A 318 -11.48 5.00 -28.26
N ARG A 319 -12.28 5.98 -27.78
CA ARG A 319 -13.70 5.77 -27.44
C ARG A 319 -14.54 5.38 -28.65
N GLN A 320 -14.26 5.95 -29.82
CA GLN A 320 -14.93 5.62 -31.07
C GLN A 320 -14.56 4.22 -31.54
N GLU A 321 -13.27 3.85 -31.54
CA GLU A 321 -12.77 2.56 -31.98
C GLU A 321 -13.27 1.41 -31.08
N THR A 322 -13.44 1.68 -29.79
CA THR A 322 -13.92 0.67 -28.81
C THR A 322 -15.43 0.67 -28.63
N ALA A 323 -16.14 1.63 -29.20
CA ALA A 323 -17.58 1.87 -28.99
C ALA A 323 -17.98 1.95 -27.51
N TRP A 324 -17.06 2.39 -26.67
CA TRP A 324 -17.24 2.50 -25.21
C TRP A 324 -16.61 3.81 -24.68
N PRO A 325 -17.27 4.55 -23.75
CA PRO A 325 -16.74 5.77 -23.15
C PRO A 325 -15.62 5.46 -22.14
N VAL A 326 -14.54 4.84 -22.61
CA VAL A 326 -13.41 4.37 -21.81
C VAL A 326 -12.83 5.51 -20.98
N PRO A 327 -12.73 5.38 -19.63
CA PRO A 327 -12.19 6.42 -18.76
C PRO A 327 -10.68 6.32 -18.55
N SER A 328 -10.08 5.15 -18.79
CA SER A 328 -8.66 4.86 -18.55
C SER A 328 -8.21 3.61 -19.32
N ALA A 329 -6.91 3.36 -19.38
CA ALA A 329 -6.36 2.16 -20.05
C ALA A 329 -6.66 0.84 -19.31
N HIS A 330 -7.08 0.87 -18.05
CA HIS A 330 -7.11 -0.29 -17.16
C HIS A 330 -5.80 -1.11 -17.19
N ASN A 331 -4.69 -0.41 -17.36
CA ASN A 331 -3.31 -0.90 -17.32
C ASN A 331 -2.41 0.32 -17.07
N GLY A 332 -1.74 0.34 -15.92
CA GLY A 332 -0.95 1.50 -15.51
C GLY A 332 0.23 1.78 -16.44
N TRP A 333 0.83 0.75 -17.03
CA TRP A 333 1.96 0.90 -17.94
C TRP A 333 1.57 1.49 -19.29
N ILE A 334 0.47 1.04 -19.87
CA ILE A 334 -0.06 1.58 -21.12
C ILE A 334 -0.54 3.02 -20.90
N ASP A 335 -1.21 3.27 -19.77
CA ASP A 335 -1.64 4.63 -19.39
C ASP A 335 -0.46 5.59 -19.24
N LEU A 336 0.64 5.11 -18.67
CA LEU A 336 1.86 5.89 -18.54
C LEU A 336 2.54 6.16 -19.89
N LEU A 337 2.55 5.16 -20.79
CA LEU A 337 3.09 5.32 -22.14
C LEU A 337 2.34 6.38 -22.95
N VAL A 338 1.01 6.42 -22.89
CA VAL A 338 0.25 7.47 -23.61
C VAL A 338 0.42 8.85 -22.97
N GLN A 339 0.72 8.94 -21.68
CA GLN A 339 0.93 10.21 -20.99
C GLN A 339 2.35 10.78 -21.16
N LEU A 340 3.39 9.97 -20.91
CA LEU A 340 4.78 10.39 -20.81
C LEU A 340 5.75 9.63 -21.74
N GLY A 341 5.25 8.74 -22.56
CA GLY A 341 6.04 7.91 -23.45
C GLY A 341 6.97 6.95 -22.71
N TRP A 342 7.93 6.37 -23.44
CA TRP A 342 8.93 5.47 -22.88
C TRP A 342 9.77 6.07 -21.76
N PRO A 343 10.21 7.35 -21.81
CA PRO A 343 10.97 7.94 -20.70
C PRO A 343 10.19 7.90 -19.37
N GLY A 344 8.88 8.18 -19.42
CA GLY A 344 8.01 8.08 -18.24
C GLY A 344 7.91 6.64 -17.71
N ALA A 345 7.69 5.66 -18.60
CA ALA A 345 7.59 4.26 -18.24
C ALA A 345 8.89 3.74 -17.62
N VAL A 346 10.05 4.06 -18.20
CA VAL A 346 11.37 3.67 -17.67
C VAL A 346 11.62 4.32 -16.32
N ALA A 347 11.37 5.63 -16.18
CA ALA A 347 11.61 6.34 -14.92
C ALA A 347 10.75 5.78 -13.76
N VAL A 348 9.47 5.51 -14.00
CA VAL A 348 8.59 4.88 -13.01
C VAL A 348 9.03 3.45 -12.71
N GLY A 349 9.41 2.69 -13.74
CA GLY A 349 9.96 1.33 -13.60
C GLY A 349 11.18 1.29 -12.68
N VAL A 350 12.12 2.23 -12.85
CA VAL A 350 13.30 2.36 -11.99
C VAL A 350 12.90 2.65 -10.54
N VAL A 351 11.97 3.57 -10.31
CA VAL A 351 11.51 3.91 -8.95
C VAL A 351 10.86 2.70 -8.26
N ILE A 352 10.03 1.94 -8.98
CA ILE A 352 9.41 0.71 -8.46
C ILE A 352 10.49 -0.36 -8.19
N ALA A 353 11.43 -0.56 -9.13
CA ALA A 353 12.51 -1.53 -8.96
C ALA A 353 13.38 -1.20 -7.73
N VAL A 354 13.72 0.07 -7.54
CA VAL A 354 14.45 0.53 -6.34
C VAL A 354 13.66 0.23 -5.06
N ALA A 355 12.35 0.51 -5.04
CA ALA A 355 11.51 0.21 -3.88
C ALA A 355 11.50 -1.30 -3.56
N VAL A 356 11.31 -2.15 -4.58
CA VAL A 356 11.31 -3.61 -4.43
C VAL A 356 12.66 -4.11 -3.91
N VAL A 357 13.76 -3.72 -4.55
CA VAL A 357 15.11 -4.14 -4.16
C VAL A 357 15.41 -3.73 -2.72
N LEU A 358 15.14 -2.47 -2.35
CA LEU A 358 15.38 -2.00 -1.00
C LEU A 358 14.53 -2.72 0.06
N VAL A 359 13.26 -3.02 -0.23
CA VAL A 359 12.41 -3.80 0.70
C VAL A 359 12.95 -5.22 0.85
N VAL A 360 13.31 -5.89 -0.24
CA VAL A 360 13.87 -7.25 -0.19
C VAL A 360 15.16 -7.29 0.62
N LEU A 361 16.11 -6.38 0.35
CA LEU A 361 17.39 -6.31 1.07
C LEU A 361 17.24 -5.96 2.55
N ARG A 362 16.13 -5.33 2.94
CA ARG A 362 15.89 -4.86 4.32
C ARG A 362 14.83 -5.63 5.08
N LEU A 363 14.25 -6.65 4.46
CA LEU A 363 13.14 -7.39 5.03
C LEU A 363 13.47 -7.94 6.44
N ASP A 364 14.71 -8.38 6.66
CA ASP A 364 15.18 -8.87 7.96
C ASP A 364 15.41 -7.77 8.99
N GLY A 365 15.78 -6.57 8.54
CA GLY A 365 15.99 -5.39 9.39
C GLY A 365 14.73 -4.60 9.71
N MET A 366 13.64 -4.82 8.96
CA MET A 366 12.35 -4.23 9.25
C MET A 366 11.64 -4.97 10.39
N GLY A 367 10.88 -4.26 11.20
CA GLY A 367 9.96 -4.89 12.16
C GLY A 367 9.02 -5.86 11.46
N ALA A 368 8.60 -6.95 12.15
CA ALA A 368 7.81 -8.00 11.52
C ALA A 368 6.55 -7.46 10.81
N ARG A 369 5.82 -6.53 11.46
CA ARG A 369 4.60 -5.93 10.87
C ARG A 369 4.88 -5.12 9.63
N GLU A 370 5.89 -4.28 9.68
CA GLU A 370 6.31 -3.44 8.57
C GLU A 370 6.80 -4.28 7.40
N GLY A 371 7.66 -5.28 7.66
CA GLY A 371 8.18 -6.16 6.63
C GLY A 371 7.10 -7.01 5.98
N TYR A 372 6.17 -7.58 6.76
CA TYR A 372 5.05 -8.35 6.21
C TYR A 372 4.16 -7.48 5.32
N TRP A 373 3.82 -6.28 5.80
CA TRP A 373 2.97 -5.37 5.08
C TRP A 373 3.65 -4.83 3.81
N SER A 374 4.88 -4.33 3.89
CA SER A 374 5.58 -3.72 2.76
C SER A 374 5.80 -4.71 1.61
N GLY A 375 6.24 -5.94 1.93
CA GLY A 375 6.42 -6.98 0.92
C GLY A 375 5.11 -7.41 0.27
N ALA A 376 4.08 -7.67 1.07
CA ALA A 376 2.75 -8.05 0.58
C ALA A 376 2.11 -6.95 -0.27
N TYR A 377 2.24 -5.69 0.19
CA TYR A 377 1.66 -4.57 -0.54
C TYR A 377 2.37 -4.32 -1.88
N LEU A 378 3.70 -4.42 -1.94
CA LEU A 378 4.43 -4.31 -3.21
C LEU A 378 4.02 -5.41 -4.20
N ALA A 379 3.81 -6.65 -3.74
CA ALA A 379 3.30 -7.72 -4.61
C ALA A 379 1.90 -7.39 -5.15
N VAL A 380 0.99 -6.89 -4.29
CA VAL A 380 -0.33 -6.41 -4.69
C VAL A 380 -0.22 -5.23 -5.66
N PHE A 381 0.63 -4.25 -5.38
CA PHE A 381 0.83 -3.07 -6.22
C PHE A 381 1.33 -3.43 -7.62
N LEU A 382 2.28 -4.36 -7.73
CA LEU A 382 2.77 -4.85 -9.04
C LEU A 382 1.64 -5.49 -9.85
N LEU A 383 0.80 -6.32 -9.22
CA LEU A 383 -0.38 -6.90 -9.88
C LEU A 383 -1.37 -5.82 -10.32
N LEU A 384 -1.64 -4.84 -9.45
CA LEU A 384 -2.52 -3.72 -9.77
C LEU A 384 -2.00 -2.88 -10.93
N SER A 385 -0.68 -2.66 -11.01
CA SER A 385 -0.08 -1.88 -12.10
C SER A 385 -0.33 -2.47 -13.49
N LEU A 386 -0.57 -3.78 -13.57
CA LEU A 386 -0.89 -4.48 -14.83
C LEU A 386 -2.39 -4.49 -15.16
N SER A 387 -3.24 -4.28 -14.17
CA SER A 387 -4.70 -4.46 -14.33
C SER A 387 -5.52 -3.20 -14.09
N GLU A 388 -4.91 -2.14 -13.54
CA GLU A 388 -5.55 -0.86 -13.23
C GLU A 388 -4.59 0.31 -13.46
N SER A 389 -5.13 1.49 -13.77
CA SER A 389 -4.37 2.72 -14.05
C SER A 389 -3.91 3.41 -12.75
N VAL A 390 -3.06 2.73 -11.97
CA VAL A 390 -2.61 3.18 -10.65
C VAL A 390 -1.24 3.87 -10.63
N LEU A 391 -0.47 3.77 -11.73
CA LEU A 391 0.89 4.33 -11.81
C LEU A 391 0.84 5.84 -11.99
N LEU A 392 1.68 6.54 -11.26
CA LEU A 392 1.87 8.00 -11.35
C LEU A 392 0.54 8.77 -11.40
N ASN A 393 -0.46 8.34 -10.63
CA ASN A 393 -1.76 8.97 -10.59
C ASN A 393 -1.82 9.97 -9.42
N HIS A 394 -2.23 11.20 -9.71
CA HIS A 394 -2.21 12.35 -8.79
C HIS A 394 -3.13 12.22 -7.56
N ALA A 395 -4.15 11.35 -7.61
CA ALA A 395 -5.08 11.09 -6.49
C ALA A 395 -5.25 9.57 -6.30
N SER A 396 -4.15 8.84 -6.17
CA SER A 396 -4.15 7.39 -6.09
C SER A 396 -3.59 6.92 -4.75
N LEU A 397 -4.42 6.29 -3.92
CA LEU A 397 -3.97 5.60 -2.72
C LEU A 397 -2.87 4.55 -3.03
N PRO A 398 -3.02 3.68 -4.05
CA PRO A 398 -1.98 2.71 -4.41
C PRO A 398 -0.62 3.33 -4.67
N TRP A 399 -0.54 4.39 -5.47
CA TRP A 399 0.72 5.08 -5.76
C TRP A 399 1.31 5.75 -4.51
N THR A 400 0.46 6.41 -3.71
CA THR A 400 0.86 7.05 -2.45
C THR A 400 1.51 6.05 -1.50
N LEU A 401 0.93 4.86 -1.33
CA LEU A 401 1.47 3.83 -0.44
C LEU A 401 2.78 3.22 -0.98
N MET A 402 2.92 3.06 -2.29
CA MET A 402 4.19 2.62 -2.91
C MET A 402 5.31 3.63 -2.61
N LEU A 403 5.05 4.93 -2.77
CA LEU A 403 6.02 5.98 -2.43
C LEU A 403 6.30 6.06 -0.92
N ALA A 404 5.31 5.78 -0.06
CA ALA A 404 5.53 5.68 1.39
C ALA A 404 6.48 4.53 1.74
N ILE A 405 6.34 3.38 1.09
CA ILE A 405 7.26 2.24 1.23
C ILE A 405 8.66 2.63 0.76
N LEU A 406 8.80 3.29 -0.39
CA LEU A 406 10.09 3.78 -0.87
C LEU A 406 10.72 4.74 0.13
N SER A 407 9.95 5.73 0.63
CA SER A 407 10.42 6.68 1.66
C SER A 407 10.94 5.98 2.90
N ARG A 408 10.22 4.96 3.36
CA ARG A 408 10.66 4.17 4.52
C ARG A 408 11.88 3.32 4.20
N ALA A 409 11.93 2.72 3.03
CA ALA A 409 13.01 1.84 2.63
C ALA A 409 14.36 2.56 2.44
N VAL A 410 14.40 3.85 2.12
CA VAL A 410 15.64 4.62 1.99
C VAL A 410 16.18 5.15 3.32
N ILE A 411 15.38 5.19 4.39
CA ILE A 411 15.83 5.66 5.69
C ILE A 411 16.63 4.56 6.40
N PHE A 412 17.95 4.78 6.56
CA PHE A 412 18.84 3.89 7.31
C PHE A 412 18.77 4.26 8.78
N ASP A 413 18.04 3.49 9.58
CA ASP A 413 18.20 3.51 11.01
C ASP A 413 19.36 2.58 11.39
N ALA A 414 20.24 3.03 12.28
CA ALA A 414 21.24 2.11 12.85
C ALA A 414 20.48 0.91 13.43
N PRO A 415 20.94 -0.34 13.19
CA PRO A 415 20.30 -1.51 13.75
C PRO A 415 20.22 -1.30 15.26
N GLN A 416 19.02 -1.28 15.80
CA GLN A 416 18.84 -1.36 17.24
C GLN A 416 19.41 -2.72 17.62
N LYS A 417 20.66 -2.72 18.14
CA LYS A 417 21.23 -3.89 18.79
C LYS A 417 20.16 -4.33 19.78
N SER A 418 19.56 -5.47 19.51
CA SER A 418 18.50 -6.02 20.32
C SER A 418 18.96 -5.95 21.78
N ALA A 419 18.33 -5.11 22.59
CA ALA A 419 18.59 -5.03 24.02
C ALA A 419 18.34 -6.39 24.72
N ALA A 420 17.75 -7.34 24.00
CA ALA A 420 17.61 -8.73 24.39
C ALA A 420 18.94 -9.50 24.40
N LEU A 421 19.90 -9.18 23.50
CA LEU A 421 21.22 -9.83 23.50
C LEU A 421 22.17 -9.23 24.57
N ALA A 422 21.94 -7.99 24.99
CA ALA A 422 22.74 -7.39 26.08
C ALA A 422 22.30 -7.84 27.47
N ARG A 423 21.13 -8.44 27.65
CA ARG A 423 20.63 -8.98 28.94
C ARG A 423 20.87 -10.47 29.16
N ALA A 424 21.14 -11.23 28.12
CA ALA A 424 21.25 -12.68 28.25
C ALA A 424 22.58 -13.22 28.85
N PRO A 425 23.77 -12.56 28.73
CA PRO A 425 25.00 -13.15 29.26
C PRO A 425 25.22 -12.88 30.75
N SER A 426 24.78 -11.72 31.30
CA SER A 426 25.14 -11.36 32.67
C SER A 426 24.27 -12.01 33.74
N GLU A 427 22.99 -12.16 33.52
CA GLU A 427 22.08 -12.83 34.45
C GLU A 427 22.22 -14.36 34.41
N ALA A 428 22.45 -14.94 33.24
CA ALA A 428 22.71 -16.39 33.14
C ALA A 428 24.06 -16.79 33.73
N TYR A 429 25.09 -15.93 33.63
CA TYR A 429 26.39 -16.19 34.24
C TYR A 429 26.35 -15.92 35.75
N GLY A 430 25.67 -14.87 36.20
CA GLY A 430 25.44 -14.56 37.59
C GLY A 430 24.67 -15.63 38.35
N ASN A 431 23.62 -16.20 37.74
CA ASN A 431 22.87 -17.31 38.31
C ASN A 431 23.65 -18.62 38.34
N ARG A 432 24.47 -18.93 37.34
CA ARG A 432 25.34 -20.12 37.34
C ARG A 432 26.42 -20.02 38.41
N LEU A 433 27.01 -18.84 38.64
CA LEU A 433 27.98 -18.63 39.69
C LEU A 433 27.35 -18.67 41.10
N ARG A 434 26.12 -18.20 41.27
CA ARG A 434 25.36 -18.32 42.52
C ARG A 434 25.05 -19.78 42.85
N ILE A 435 24.55 -20.53 41.89
CA ILE A 435 24.25 -22.00 42.09
C ILE A 435 25.54 -22.74 42.38
N ALA A 436 26.68 -22.43 41.75
CA ALA A 436 27.95 -23.06 42.05
C ALA A 436 28.48 -22.67 43.45
N SER A 437 28.30 -21.40 43.89
CA SER A 437 28.66 -20.92 45.22
C SER A 437 27.84 -21.57 46.32
N ASP A 438 26.55 -21.79 46.10
CA ASP A 438 25.65 -22.43 47.06
C ASP A 438 25.95 -23.96 47.19
N TYR A 439 26.49 -24.58 46.14
CA TYR A 439 26.93 -25.96 46.15
C TYR A 439 28.28 -26.15 46.91
N VAL A 440 29.16 -25.15 46.85
CA VAL A 440 30.50 -25.21 47.51
C VAL A 440 30.42 -24.80 48.96
N ASN A 441 29.51 -23.88 49.34
CA ASN A 441 29.42 -23.31 50.69
C ASN A 441 28.19 -23.74 51.51
N GLY A 442 27.43 -24.73 51.03
CA GLY A 442 26.28 -25.28 51.77
C GLY A 442 26.68 -25.95 53.09
N PRO A 443 25.95 -25.73 54.21
CA PRO A 443 26.32 -26.30 55.51
C PRO A 443 26.30 -27.85 55.47
N ALA A 444 27.42 -28.43 55.85
CA ALA A 444 27.60 -29.85 56.02
C ALA A 444 26.55 -30.40 57.00
N ARG A 445 25.52 -31.09 56.50
CA ARG A 445 24.60 -31.85 57.36
C ARG A 445 25.35 -33.01 57.99
N ARG A 446 25.77 -32.83 59.27
CA ARG A 446 26.20 -33.92 60.14
C ARG A 446 25.00 -34.87 60.39
N ARG A 447 25.04 -36.06 59.83
CA ARG A 447 24.14 -37.14 60.25
C ARG A 447 24.54 -37.63 61.65
N PRO A 448 23.64 -37.71 62.62
CA PRO A 448 23.98 -38.37 63.86
C PRO A 448 24.07 -39.89 63.60
N VAL A 449 25.22 -40.44 63.92
CA VAL A 449 25.43 -41.89 64.04
C VAL A 449 24.67 -42.36 65.24
N ARG A 450 23.62 -43.17 65.08
CA ARG A 450 23.06 -43.97 66.15
C ARG A 450 23.86 -45.26 66.19
N LEU A 451 24.58 -45.45 67.30
CA LEU A 451 25.08 -46.72 67.79
C LEU A 451 23.89 -47.49 68.39
N LEU A 452 23.54 -48.61 67.89
CA LEU A 452 23.28 -49.87 68.53
C LEU A 452 23.27 -50.99 67.48
#